data_8065af9c24116db578ce84e13d97b09c
#
_entry.id   8065af9c24116db578ce84e13d97b09c
#
_cell.length_a   1.000
_cell.length_b   1.000
_cell.length_c   1.000
_cell.angle_alpha   90.00
_cell.angle_beta   90.00
_cell.angle_gamma   90.00
#
_symmetry.space_group_name_H-M   'P 1'
#
loop_
_entity.id
_entity.type
_entity.pdbx_description
1 polymer ?
#
loop_
_entity_poly.entity_id
_entity_poly.type
_entity_poly.pdbx_seq_one_letter_code
_entity_poly.pdbx_strand_id
1 'polypeptide(L)'
;MTPVRIDPFTVPLRQKTELLLATMESLQAQSGVVRSSAELWARRDRKLFVSTEGSRLEFDLLASSGDCTATALHDGRFASRSFNTPQLRRGYELIEEADFPGRAPLVAREAVEKVRASAVEAGLYDLV
;
A
#
# COMPACT_ATOMS: atom_id res chain seq x y z
N MET A 1 -10.81 -1.85 -20.73
CA MET A 1 -9.70 -1.18 -20.03
C MET A 1 -10.31 -0.08 -19.18
N THR A 2 -10.16 -0.11 -17.87
CA THR A 2 -10.72 0.93 -17.00
C THR A 2 -9.95 2.22 -17.26
N PRO A 3 -10.60 3.32 -17.66
CA PRO A 3 -9.90 4.56 -17.94
C PRO A 3 -9.30 5.12 -16.64
N VAL A 4 -8.10 5.66 -16.72
CA VAL A 4 -7.49 6.44 -15.65
C VAL A 4 -8.31 7.73 -15.49
N ARG A 5 -8.82 7.98 -14.27
CA ARG A 5 -9.62 9.19 -14.00
C ARG A 5 -8.75 10.34 -13.52
N ILE A 6 -7.77 10.04 -12.67
CA ILE A 6 -6.87 11.03 -12.08
C ILE A 6 -5.43 10.60 -12.35
N ASP A 7 -4.72 11.38 -13.17
CA ASP A 7 -3.29 11.13 -13.42
C ASP A 7 -2.48 11.43 -12.14
N PRO A 8 -1.82 10.43 -11.52
CA PRO A 8 -1.07 10.64 -10.27
C PRO A 8 0.09 11.62 -10.43
N PHE A 9 0.58 11.87 -11.65
CA PHE A 9 1.65 12.84 -11.89
C PHE A 9 1.17 14.29 -11.92
N THR A 10 -0.15 14.51 -12.03
CA THR A 10 -0.76 15.84 -11.94
C THR A 10 -1.20 16.20 -10.53
N VAL A 11 -1.33 15.21 -9.63
CA VAL A 11 -1.66 15.45 -8.22
C VAL A 11 -0.49 16.14 -7.51
N PRO A 12 -0.72 17.28 -6.83
CA PRO A 12 0.34 18.00 -6.14
C PRO A 12 1.08 17.13 -5.11
N LEU A 13 2.40 17.27 -5.06
CA LEU A 13 3.24 16.54 -4.09
C LEU A 13 2.78 16.80 -2.64
N ARG A 14 2.39 18.03 -2.33
CA ARG A 14 1.85 18.41 -1.02
C ARG A 14 0.67 17.53 -0.61
N GLN A 15 -0.31 17.33 -1.49
CA GLN A 15 -1.49 16.50 -1.21
C GLN A 15 -1.10 15.04 -0.91
N LYS A 16 -0.15 14.49 -1.67
CA LYS A 16 0.38 13.14 -1.44
C LYS A 16 1.10 13.03 -0.10
N THR A 17 1.92 14.04 0.23
CA THR A 17 2.65 14.08 1.50
C THR A 17 1.70 14.20 2.69
N GLU A 18 0.67 15.05 2.60
CA GLU A 18 -0.36 15.19 3.63
C GLU A 18 -1.10 13.86 3.87
N LEU A 19 -1.45 13.13 2.81
CA LEU A 19 -2.06 11.80 2.92
C LEU A 19 -1.13 10.80 3.63
N LEU A 20 0.15 10.76 3.26
CA LEU A 20 1.12 9.85 3.88
C LEU A 20 1.35 10.18 5.35
N LEU A 21 1.48 11.47 5.70
CA LEU A 21 1.64 11.92 7.08
C LEU A 21 0.41 11.57 7.93
N ALA A 22 -0.80 11.84 7.45
CA ALA A 22 -2.03 11.47 8.14
C ALA A 22 -2.14 9.95 8.35
N THR A 23 -1.71 9.15 7.38
CA THR A 23 -1.65 7.69 7.49
C THR A 23 -0.68 7.26 8.58
N MET A 24 0.54 7.83 8.58
CA MET A 24 1.56 7.49 9.57
C MET A 24 1.16 7.92 10.99
N GLU A 25 0.57 9.11 11.15
CA GLU A 25 0.02 9.58 12.42
C GLU A 25 -1.05 8.62 12.96
N SER A 26 -1.96 8.17 12.10
CA SER A 26 -3.00 7.19 12.46
C SER A 26 -2.42 5.83 12.86
N LEU A 27 -1.34 5.37 12.21
CA LEU A 27 -0.64 4.13 12.59
C LEU A 27 0.06 4.28 13.95
N GLN A 28 0.70 5.42 14.20
CA GLN A 28 1.47 5.69 15.42
C GLN A 28 0.58 5.99 16.64
N ALA A 29 -0.67 6.35 16.45
CA ALA A 29 -1.63 6.60 17.54
C ALA A 29 -1.90 5.33 18.38
N GLN A 30 -1.67 4.13 17.83
CA GLN A 30 -1.86 2.86 18.53
C GLN A 30 -0.69 2.58 19.47
N SER A 31 -0.98 2.48 20.77
CA SER A 31 0.03 2.08 21.78
C SER A 31 0.62 0.71 21.46
N GLY A 32 1.94 0.58 21.53
CA GLY A 32 2.69 -0.64 21.17
C GLY A 32 3.25 -0.65 19.76
N VAL A 33 2.83 0.26 18.89
CA VAL A 33 3.47 0.50 17.59
C VAL A 33 4.76 1.30 17.80
N VAL A 34 5.88 0.76 17.34
CA VAL A 34 7.21 1.38 17.48
C VAL A 34 7.78 1.88 16.17
N ARG A 35 7.21 1.45 15.05
CA ARG A 35 7.59 1.89 13.71
C ARG A 35 6.38 1.88 12.79
N SER A 36 6.28 2.89 11.95
CA SER A 36 5.31 2.97 10.86
C SER A 36 5.98 3.39 9.56
N SER A 37 5.40 3.00 8.45
CA SER A 37 5.76 3.48 7.12
C SER A 37 4.51 3.57 6.25
N ALA A 38 4.53 4.51 5.31
CA ALA A 38 3.52 4.62 4.27
C ALA A 38 4.19 5.07 2.97
N GLU A 39 3.80 4.49 1.86
CA GLU A 39 4.33 4.83 0.55
C GLU A 39 3.26 4.83 -0.53
N LEU A 40 3.47 5.67 -1.54
CA LEU A 40 2.69 5.70 -2.77
C LEU A 40 3.62 5.48 -3.94
N TRP A 41 3.17 4.66 -4.86
CA TRP A 41 3.90 4.35 -6.06
C TRP A 41 3.05 4.62 -7.30
N ALA A 42 3.67 5.24 -8.32
CA ALA A 42 3.07 5.45 -9.62
C ALA A 42 4.10 5.24 -10.72
N ARG A 43 3.68 4.61 -11.81
CA ARG A 43 4.51 4.36 -12.98
C ARG A 43 3.73 4.65 -14.25
N ARG A 44 4.40 5.31 -15.19
CA ARG A 44 3.91 5.53 -16.54
C ARG A 44 4.91 4.97 -17.55
N ASP A 45 4.46 4.02 -18.35
CA ASP A 45 5.22 3.41 -19.43
C ASP A 45 4.66 3.88 -20.78
N ARG A 46 5.47 4.61 -21.53
CA ARG A 46 5.18 4.93 -22.93
C ARG A 46 6.08 4.11 -23.83
N LYS A 47 5.48 3.34 -24.71
CA LYS A 47 6.19 2.46 -25.64
C LYS A 47 5.73 2.74 -27.06
N LEU A 48 6.68 2.89 -27.95
CA LEU A 48 6.47 2.92 -29.39
C LEU A 48 7.14 1.69 -30.01
N PHE A 49 6.36 0.87 -30.68
CA PHE A 49 6.87 -0.24 -31.47
C PHE A 49 6.67 0.07 -32.96
N VAL A 50 7.74 -0.07 -33.75
CA VAL A 50 7.72 0.11 -35.19
C VAL A 50 8.44 -1.08 -35.84
N SER A 51 7.87 -1.66 -36.88
CA SER A 51 8.50 -2.74 -37.66
C SER A 51 8.71 -2.34 -39.11
N THR A 52 9.63 -3.01 -39.79
CA THR A 52 9.85 -2.86 -41.23
C THR A 52 8.68 -3.38 -42.08
N GLU A 53 7.77 -4.15 -41.46
CA GLU A 53 6.54 -4.65 -42.09
C GLU A 53 5.37 -3.63 -41.98
N GLY A 54 5.65 -2.40 -41.52
CA GLY A 54 4.70 -1.32 -41.49
C GLY A 54 3.86 -1.24 -40.19
N SER A 55 4.14 -2.09 -39.21
CA SER A 55 3.44 -2.01 -37.91
C SER A 55 3.92 -0.82 -37.11
N ARG A 56 2.98 -0.03 -36.55
CA ARG A 56 3.23 1.04 -35.60
C ARG A 56 2.24 0.93 -34.44
N LEU A 57 2.76 0.64 -33.24
CA LEU A 57 1.98 0.47 -32.02
C LEU A 57 2.46 1.45 -30.95
N GLU A 58 1.56 2.21 -30.41
CA GLU A 58 1.81 3.09 -29.27
C GLU A 58 1.05 2.61 -28.03
N PHE A 59 1.75 2.54 -26.90
CA PHE A 59 1.18 2.19 -25.61
C PHE A 59 1.50 3.31 -24.60
N ASP A 60 0.50 3.77 -23.90
CA ASP A 60 0.64 4.63 -22.72
C ASP A 60 -0.06 3.92 -21.56
N LEU A 61 0.72 3.34 -20.67
CA LEU A 61 0.27 2.53 -19.55
C LEU A 61 0.62 3.24 -18.25
N LEU A 62 -0.41 3.51 -17.45
CA LEU A 62 -0.26 4.09 -16.14
C LEU A 62 -0.72 3.08 -15.10
N ALA A 63 0.05 2.93 -14.02
CA ALA A 63 -0.29 2.10 -12.88
C ALA A 63 0.05 2.82 -11.58
N SER A 64 -0.71 2.55 -10.53
CA SER A 64 -0.45 3.07 -9.20
C SER A 64 -0.70 2.01 -8.14
N SER A 65 -0.09 2.18 -6.98
CA SER A 65 -0.32 1.41 -5.77
C SER A 65 0.07 2.22 -4.54
N GLY A 66 -0.35 1.76 -3.37
CA GLY A 66 0.06 2.30 -2.10
C GLY A 66 0.20 1.20 -1.05
N ASP A 67 0.98 1.47 -0.03
CA ASP A 67 1.21 0.59 1.11
C ASP A 67 1.24 1.41 2.40
N CYS A 68 0.78 0.80 3.48
CA CYS A 68 1.07 1.28 4.83
C CYS A 68 1.33 0.09 5.76
N THR A 69 2.32 0.24 6.64
CA THR A 69 2.80 -0.83 7.54
C THR A 69 2.98 -0.30 8.96
N ALA A 70 2.47 -1.05 9.93
CA ALA A 70 2.76 -0.88 11.35
C ALA A 70 3.62 -2.03 11.87
N THR A 71 4.61 -1.71 12.69
CA THR A 71 5.41 -2.69 13.44
C THR A 71 5.23 -2.45 14.93
N ALA A 72 4.77 -3.46 15.64
CA ALA A 72 4.58 -3.45 17.08
C ALA A 72 5.71 -4.21 17.79
N LEU A 73 5.98 -3.81 19.04
CA LEU A 73 6.95 -4.44 19.93
C LEU A 73 6.24 -4.87 21.23
N HIS A 74 6.45 -6.11 21.66
CA HIS A 74 6.00 -6.62 22.95
C HIS A 74 6.96 -7.69 23.45
N ASP A 75 7.44 -7.54 24.69
CA ASP A 75 8.38 -8.48 25.33
C ASP A 75 9.58 -8.88 24.46
N GLY A 76 10.21 -7.88 23.79
CA GLY A 76 11.35 -8.09 22.92
C GLY A 76 11.04 -8.72 21.57
N ARG A 77 9.76 -9.04 21.28
CA ARG A 77 9.31 -9.57 19.99
C ARG A 77 8.73 -8.47 19.13
N PHE A 78 8.97 -8.56 17.82
CA PHE A 78 8.40 -7.67 16.81
C PHE A 78 7.39 -8.41 15.96
N ALA A 79 6.32 -7.73 15.60
CA ALA A 79 5.39 -8.18 14.55
C ALA A 79 4.94 -6.99 13.71
N SER A 80 4.78 -7.23 12.43
CA SER A 80 4.30 -6.20 11.49
C SER A 80 3.00 -6.63 10.84
N ARG A 81 2.20 -5.63 10.49
CA ARG A 81 1.00 -5.77 9.68
C ARG A 81 1.00 -4.69 8.61
N SER A 82 0.62 -5.05 7.40
CA SER A 82 0.54 -4.13 6.26
C SER A 82 -0.83 -4.17 5.63
N PHE A 83 -1.23 -3.04 5.07
CA PHE A 83 -2.31 -2.94 4.10
C PHE A 83 -1.73 -2.34 2.81
N ASN A 84 -1.94 -3.03 1.69
CA ASN A 84 -1.49 -2.57 0.38
C ASN A 84 -2.60 -2.71 -0.66
N THR A 85 -2.64 -1.79 -1.61
CA THR A 85 -3.43 -1.98 -2.82
C THR A 85 -2.63 -2.80 -3.82
N PRO A 86 -3.27 -3.69 -4.60
CA PRO A 86 -2.58 -4.31 -5.72
C PRO A 86 -2.15 -3.24 -6.72
N GLN A 87 -1.06 -3.48 -7.42
CA GLN A 87 -0.61 -2.63 -8.51
C GLN A 87 -1.58 -2.77 -9.69
N LEU A 88 -2.43 -1.78 -9.87
CA LEU A 88 -3.44 -1.79 -10.91
C LEU A 88 -3.15 -0.72 -11.97
N ARG A 89 -3.64 -0.97 -13.20
CA ARG A 89 -3.66 0.03 -14.28
C ARG A 89 -4.76 1.06 -14.04
N ARG A 90 -4.61 1.80 -12.94
CA ARG A 90 -5.50 2.86 -12.48
C ARG A 90 -4.66 4.06 -12.04
N GLY A 91 -5.29 5.22 -11.96
CA GLY A 91 -4.67 6.45 -11.50
C GLY A 91 -4.76 6.66 -9.99
N TYR A 92 -4.66 7.92 -9.59
CA TYR A 92 -4.69 8.31 -8.18
C TYR A 92 -6.03 8.01 -7.48
N GLU A 93 -7.11 7.84 -8.24
CA GLU A 93 -8.40 7.37 -7.71
C GLU A 93 -8.32 6.04 -6.96
N LEU A 94 -7.34 5.17 -7.28
CA LEU A 94 -7.08 3.94 -6.53
C LEU A 94 -6.61 4.24 -5.11
N ILE A 95 -5.78 5.27 -4.96
CA ILE A 95 -5.25 5.71 -3.67
C ILE A 95 -6.35 6.36 -2.82
N GLU A 96 -7.21 7.17 -3.43
CA GLU A 96 -8.35 7.79 -2.74
C GLU A 96 -9.36 6.74 -2.25
N GLU A 97 -9.71 5.77 -3.09
CA GLU A 97 -10.62 4.68 -2.76
C GLU A 97 -10.06 3.72 -1.68
N ALA A 98 -8.74 3.60 -1.58
CA ALA A 98 -8.08 2.76 -0.59
C ALA A 98 -8.24 3.29 0.85
N ASP A 99 -8.42 4.59 1.02
CA ASP A 99 -8.57 5.26 2.32
C ASP A 99 -7.53 4.82 3.35
N PHE A 100 -6.25 5.02 3.03
CA PHE A 100 -5.14 4.62 3.91
C PHE A 100 -5.24 5.19 5.33
N PRO A 101 -5.56 6.48 5.56
CA PRO A 101 -5.72 7.00 6.92
C PRO A 101 -6.86 6.33 7.69
N GLY A 102 -7.99 6.03 7.04
CA GLY A 102 -9.12 5.37 7.67
C GLY A 102 -8.85 3.89 7.99
N ARG A 103 -7.99 3.22 7.22
CA ARG A 103 -7.58 1.82 7.45
C ARG A 103 -6.42 1.68 8.43
N ALA A 104 -5.60 2.69 8.59
CA ALA A 104 -4.40 2.67 9.42
C ALA A 104 -4.66 2.22 10.88
N PRO A 105 -5.72 2.66 11.59
CA PRO A 105 -5.99 2.19 12.94
C PRO A 105 -6.21 0.68 13.05
N LEU A 106 -6.86 0.07 12.05
CA LEU A 106 -7.05 -1.38 12.00
C LEU A 106 -5.71 -2.11 11.81
N VAL A 107 -4.88 -1.65 10.86
CA VAL A 107 -3.55 -2.21 10.61
C VAL A 107 -2.67 -2.15 11.85
N ALA A 108 -2.68 -1.02 12.57
CA ALA A 108 -1.91 -0.81 13.78
C ALA A 108 -2.39 -1.73 14.92
N ARG A 109 -3.70 -1.86 15.13
CA ARG A 109 -4.30 -2.76 16.12
C ARG A 109 -3.93 -4.21 15.83
N GLU A 110 -4.08 -4.68 14.59
CA GLU A 110 -3.73 -6.04 14.18
C GLU A 110 -2.24 -6.35 14.37
N ALA A 111 -1.33 -5.37 14.17
CA ALA A 111 0.09 -5.54 14.45
C ALA A 111 0.34 -5.78 15.95
N VAL A 112 -0.35 -5.04 16.83
CA VAL A 112 -0.26 -5.20 18.29
C VAL A 112 -0.87 -6.53 18.74
N GLU A 113 -2.01 -6.93 18.20
CA GLU A 113 -2.62 -8.24 18.49
C GLU A 113 -1.69 -9.38 18.06
N LYS A 114 -1.10 -9.28 16.86
CA LYS A 114 -0.18 -10.29 16.31
C LYS A 114 1.06 -10.47 17.20
N VAL A 115 1.68 -9.40 17.70
CA VAL A 115 2.88 -9.51 18.54
C VAL A 115 2.60 -10.10 19.91
N ARG A 116 1.35 -9.97 20.41
CA ARG A 116 0.89 -10.54 21.69
C ARG A 116 0.35 -11.96 21.56
N ALA A 117 0.12 -12.44 20.34
CA ALA A 117 -0.41 -13.79 20.11
C ALA A 117 0.57 -14.85 20.66
N SER A 118 0.00 -15.92 21.21
CA SER A 118 0.77 -17.08 21.67
C SER A 118 1.46 -17.75 20.48
N ALA A 119 2.66 -18.30 20.73
CA ALA A 119 3.33 -19.14 19.74
C ALA A 119 2.51 -20.42 19.50
N VAL A 120 2.42 -20.85 18.25
CA VAL A 120 1.83 -22.15 17.90
C VAL A 120 2.79 -23.25 18.35
N GLU A 121 2.29 -24.23 19.13
CA GLU A 121 3.07 -25.39 19.49
C GLU A 121 3.29 -26.27 18.25
N ALA A 122 4.49 -26.88 18.16
CA ALA A 122 4.76 -27.83 17.09
C ALA A 122 3.91 -29.09 17.26
N GLY A 123 3.16 -29.47 16.21
CA GLY A 123 2.28 -30.62 16.27
C GLY A 123 1.66 -30.94 14.90
N LEU A 124 0.85 -31.99 14.87
CA LEU A 124 0.06 -32.37 13.72
C LEU A 124 -1.31 -31.70 13.88
N TYR A 125 -1.72 -30.91 12.89
CA TYR A 125 -3.00 -30.17 12.91
C TYR A 125 -3.77 -30.42 11.62
N ASP A 126 -5.06 -30.60 11.75
CA ASP A 126 -5.96 -30.61 10.60
C ASP A 126 -6.24 -29.16 10.17
N LEU A 127 -6.02 -28.88 8.88
CA LEU A 127 -6.34 -27.58 8.28
C LEU A 127 -7.75 -27.68 7.68
N VAL A 128 -8.64 -26.83 8.15
CA VAL A 128 -10.03 -26.69 7.68
C VAL A 128 -10.17 -25.42 6.86
#